data_8cb4c6d5a78a188703b277a7cb7c728f
#
_entry.id   8cb4c6d5a78a188703b277a7cb7c728f
#
_cell.length_a   1.000
_cell.length_b   1.000
_cell.length_c   1.000
_cell.angle_alpha   90.00
_cell.angle_beta   90.00
_cell.angle_gamma   90.00
#
_symmetry.space_group_name_H-M   'P 1'
#
loop_
_entity.id
_entity.type
_entity.pdbx_description
1 polymer ?
#
loop_
_entity_poly.entity_id
_entity_poly.type
_entity_poly.pdbx_seq_one_letter_code
_entity_poly.pdbx_strand_id
1 'polypeptide(L)'
;PAELIEKIVAAKNYLAGYGQVRQLHFAYLDMAWHTLKEVPAAGTVEFEQASLAPYSIMPSADGAAFSTSFSHIFSGGYSAGYYSYKWAEVLEADAFSLFKEKGIFNTEVADSFRKNILEKGGAEDEAVIYRNFRGHDPQPEALMKKLGLTK
;
A
#
# COMPACT_ATOMS: atom_id res chain seq x y z
N PRO A 1 -10.41 -1.06 -30.37
CA PRO A 1 -9.70 -0.11 -31.24
C PRO A 1 -8.44 0.39 -30.52
N ALA A 2 -7.33 0.60 -31.25
CA ALA A 2 -6.06 1.04 -30.69
C ALA A 2 -6.19 2.37 -29.93
N GLU A 3 -6.93 3.32 -30.48
CA GLU A 3 -7.20 4.63 -29.86
C GLU A 3 -7.85 4.50 -28.47
N LEU A 4 -8.75 3.54 -28.27
CA LEU A 4 -9.36 3.30 -26.95
C LEU A 4 -8.34 2.77 -25.95
N ILE A 5 -7.45 1.88 -26.37
CA ILE A 5 -6.37 1.36 -25.54
C ILE A 5 -5.43 2.50 -25.12
N GLU A 6 -5.05 3.38 -26.04
CA GLU A 6 -4.24 4.56 -25.75
C GLU A 6 -4.89 5.48 -24.72
N LYS A 7 -6.20 5.74 -24.84
CA LYS A 7 -6.97 6.54 -23.86
C LYS A 7 -7.01 5.88 -22.49
N ILE A 8 -7.19 4.56 -22.43
CA ILE A 8 -7.17 3.81 -21.15
C ILE A 8 -5.78 3.91 -20.49
N VAL A 9 -4.72 3.73 -21.27
CA VAL A 9 -3.34 3.85 -20.78
C VAL A 9 -3.06 5.28 -20.27
N ALA A 10 -3.49 6.30 -21.00
CA ALA A 10 -3.32 7.70 -20.60
C ALA A 10 -4.07 8.05 -19.32
N ALA A 11 -5.26 7.45 -19.11
CA ALA A 11 -6.07 7.64 -17.90
C ALA A 11 -5.58 6.86 -16.68
N LYS A 12 -4.64 5.93 -16.82
CA LYS A 12 -4.19 4.98 -15.79
C LYS A 12 -3.81 5.66 -14.46
N ASN A 13 -3.13 6.80 -14.55
CA ASN A 13 -2.60 7.51 -13.40
C ASN A 13 -3.49 8.69 -12.97
N TYR A 14 -4.73 8.78 -13.49
CA TYR A 14 -5.67 9.81 -13.10
C TYR A 14 -5.97 9.71 -11.59
N LEU A 15 -5.77 10.80 -10.87
CA LEU A 15 -5.91 10.86 -9.40
C LEU A 15 -5.08 9.84 -8.61
N ALA A 16 -3.99 9.31 -9.17
CA ALA A 16 -3.15 8.32 -8.48
C ALA A 16 -2.62 8.85 -7.14
N GLY A 17 -2.15 10.11 -7.08
CA GLY A 17 -1.71 10.74 -5.85
C GLY A 17 -2.82 10.81 -4.79
N TYR A 18 -4.03 11.22 -5.17
CA TYR A 18 -5.19 11.19 -4.28
C TYR A 18 -5.47 9.78 -3.74
N GLY A 19 -5.46 8.78 -4.62
CA GLY A 19 -5.65 7.38 -4.23
C GLY A 19 -4.62 6.91 -3.20
N GLN A 20 -3.35 7.30 -3.35
CA GLN A 20 -2.31 6.97 -2.39
C GLN A 20 -2.53 7.64 -1.04
N VAL A 21 -2.79 8.94 -1.02
CA VAL A 21 -3.06 9.67 0.23
C VAL A 21 -4.28 9.06 0.95
N ARG A 22 -5.34 8.71 0.22
CA ARG A 22 -6.53 8.05 0.79
C ARG A 22 -6.19 6.72 1.45
N GLN A 23 -5.34 5.90 0.84
CA GLN A 23 -4.92 4.63 1.45
C GLN A 23 -4.03 4.85 2.70
N LEU A 24 -3.17 5.85 2.66
CA LEU A 24 -2.36 6.23 3.82
C LEU A 24 -3.23 6.78 4.97
N HIS A 25 -4.32 7.50 4.68
CA HIS A 25 -5.30 7.90 5.70
C HIS A 25 -5.82 6.71 6.49
N PHE A 26 -6.18 5.62 5.82
CA PHE A 26 -6.65 4.41 6.51
C PHE A 26 -5.58 3.80 7.41
N ALA A 27 -4.33 3.78 6.95
CA ALA A 27 -3.21 3.30 7.76
C ALA A 27 -2.91 4.20 8.97
N TYR A 28 -2.94 5.52 8.79
CA TYR A 28 -2.78 6.47 9.90
C TYR A 28 -3.93 6.37 10.90
N LEU A 29 -5.16 6.25 10.43
CA LEU A 29 -6.33 6.09 11.29
C LEU A 29 -6.26 4.79 12.10
N ASP A 30 -5.86 3.70 11.47
CA ASP A 30 -5.61 2.42 12.14
C ASP A 30 -4.60 2.56 13.27
N MET A 31 -3.43 3.14 12.97
CA MET A 31 -2.40 3.35 13.97
C MET A 31 -2.83 4.32 15.07
N ALA A 32 -3.58 5.38 14.73
CA ALA A 32 -4.09 6.32 15.71
C ALA A 32 -4.99 5.62 16.74
N TRP A 33 -5.93 4.77 16.29
CA TRP A 33 -6.78 4.00 17.18
C TRP A 33 -6.01 2.98 18.03
N HIS A 34 -5.10 2.25 17.45
CA HIS A 34 -4.43 1.11 18.12
C HIS A 34 -3.18 1.48 18.92
N THR A 35 -2.77 2.74 18.91
CA THR A 35 -1.71 3.26 19.79
C THR A 35 -2.25 4.06 20.98
N LEU A 36 -3.57 4.19 21.09
CA LEU A 36 -4.20 4.84 22.25
C LEU A 36 -3.91 4.08 23.54
N LYS A 37 -3.67 4.83 24.60
CA LYS A 37 -3.58 4.32 25.99
C LYS A 37 -4.91 4.43 26.73
N GLU A 38 -5.75 5.37 26.31
CA GLU A 38 -7.04 5.68 26.94
C GLU A 38 -8.08 6.03 25.86
N VAL A 39 -9.35 5.81 26.17
CA VAL A 39 -10.45 6.16 25.28
C VAL A 39 -10.52 7.68 25.09
N PRO A 40 -10.61 8.20 23.84
CA PRO A 40 -10.69 9.64 23.61
C PRO A 40 -11.94 10.25 24.26
N ALA A 41 -11.75 11.25 25.10
CA ALA A 41 -12.85 11.93 25.79
C ALA A 41 -13.74 12.76 24.83
N ALA A 42 -13.19 13.22 23.70
CA ALA A 42 -13.88 14.04 22.71
C ALA A 42 -14.83 13.25 21.80
N GLY A 43 -14.79 11.92 21.83
CA GLY A 43 -15.59 11.07 20.96
C GLY A 43 -14.92 10.70 19.64
N THR A 44 -15.62 9.86 18.86
CA THR A 44 -15.06 9.24 17.65
C THR A 44 -14.82 10.21 16.52
N VAL A 45 -15.76 11.13 16.28
CA VAL A 45 -15.69 12.11 15.17
C VAL A 45 -14.50 13.04 15.36
N GLU A 46 -14.41 13.65 16.53
CA GLU A 46 -13.37 14.62 16.89
C GLU A 46 -11.98 13.95 16.91
N PHE A 47 -11.90 12.74 17.43
CA PHE A 47 -10.65 11.98 17.44
C PHE A 47 -10.17 11.67 16.01
N GLU A 48 -11.06 11.16 15.15
CA GLU A 48 -10.74 10.86 13.77
C GLU A 48 -10.29 12.10 13.01
N GLN A 49 -11.05 13.19 13.12
CA GLN A 49 -10.72 14.45 12.46
C GLN A 49 -9.36 15.01 12.93
N ALA A 50 -9.10 15.01 14.22
CA ALA A 50 -7.83 15.47 14.77
C ALA A 50 -6.65 14.61 14.32
N SER A 51 -6.83 13.29 14.29
CA SER A 51 -5.79 12.34 13.87
C SER A 51 -5.44 12.46 12.40
N LEU A 52 -6.43 12.78 11.54
CA LEU A 52 -6.25 12.86 10.10
C LEU A 52 -5.97 14.28 9.58
N ALA A 53 -6.18 15.31 10.38
CA ALA A 53 -6.00 16.71 9.96
C ALA A 53 -4.65 17.00 9.25
N PRO A 54 -3.49 16.47 9.71
CA PRO A 54 -2.21 16.72 9.05
C PRO A 54 -2.10 16.10 7.64
N TYR A 55 -2.93 15.13 7.33
CA TYR A 55 -2.87 14.32 6.09
C TYR A 55 -4.06 14.55 5.18
N SER A 56 -5.07 15.32 5.64
CA SER A 56 -6.30 15.55 4.89
C SER A 56 -6.08 16.55 3.76
N ILE A 57 -6.39 16.14 2.55
CA ILE A 57 -6.35 17.00 1.34
C ILE A 57 -7.73 17.48 0.91
N MET A 58 -8.79 16.97 1.55
CA MET A 58 -10.17 17.37 1.31
C MET A 58 -10.93 17.42 2.64
N PRO A 59 -11.86 18.36 2.81
CA PRO A 59 -12.67 18.41 4.02
C PRO A 59 -13.53 17.16 4.17
N SER A 60 -13.67 16.68 5.40
CA SER A 60 -14.65 15.66 5.74
C SER A 60 -16.04 16.25 5.82
N ALA A 61 -17.08 15.45 5.58
CA ALA A 61 -18.45 15.89 5.82
C ALA A 61 -18.69 16.06 7.33
N ASP A 62 -19.51 17.04 7.69
CA ASP A 62 -19.83 17.33 9.09
C ASP A 62 -20.44 16.09 9.78
N GLY A 63 -19.93 15.78 10.96
CA GLY A 63 -20.38 14.64 11.78
C GLY A 63 -20.04 13.26 11.20
N ALA A 64 -19.32 13.16 10.09
CA ALA A 64 -18.90 11.89 9.53
C ALA A 64 -17.67 11.34 10.26
N ALA A 65 -17.73 10.05 10.60
CA ALA A 65 -16.59 9.29 11.11
C ALA A 65 -16.51 7.94 10.38
N PHE A 66 -15.46 7.75 9.58
CA PHE A 66 -15.23 6.50 8.86
C PHE A 66 -14.96 5.32 9.81
N SER A 67 -14.38 5.59 10.97
CA SER A 67 -14.07 4.61 12.02
C SER A 67 -15.28 3.76 12.41
N THR A 68 -16.49 4.32 12.39
CA THR A 68 -17.72 3.61 12.80
C THR A 68 -18.12 2.48 11.85
N SER A 69 -17.57 2.47 10.62
CA SER A 69 -17.83 1.45 9.60
C SER A 69 -16.57 0.71 9.16
N PHE A 70 -15.41 1.02 9.77
CA PHE A 70 -14.13 0.49 9.36
C PHE A 70 -13.84 -0.88 9.99
N SER A 71 -14.59 -1.89 9.57
CA SER A 71 -14.48 -3.25 10.09
C SER A 71 -13.09 -3.88 9.92
N HIS A 72 -12.34 -3.52 8.88
CA HIS A 72 -10.99 -4.05 8.63
C HIS A 72 -10.09 -3.97 9.85
N ILE A 73 -10.06 -2.82 10.54
CA ILE A 73 -9.15 -2.58 11.65
C ILE A 73 -9.73 -2.97 13.01
N PHE A 74 -11.05 -3.20 13.12
CA PHE A 74 -11.70 -3.56 14.40
C PHE A 74 -12.13 -5.03 14.47
N SER A 75 -12.53 -5.63 13.35
CA SER A 75 -13.00 -7.02 13.30
C SER A 75 -12.46 -7.83 12.10
N GLY A 76 -11.77 -7.20 11.18
CA GLY A 76 -11.29 -7.80 9.93
C GLY A 76 -9.87 -8.36 9.98
N GLY A 77 -9.19 -8.34 11.14
CA GLY A 77 -7.84 -8.90 11.30
C GLY A 77 -6.70 -7.96 10.89
N TYR A 78 -6.96 -6.66 10.64
CA TYR A 78 -5.96 -5.67 10.24
C TYR A 78 -5.68 -4.60 11.31
N SER A 79 -5.98 -4.87 12.58
CA SER A 79 -5.70 -3.98 13.71
C SER A 79 -4.21 -3.69 13.80
N ALA A 80 -3.82 -2.42 13.79
CA ALA A 80 -2.43 -1.94 13.68
C ALA A 80 -1.65 -2.52 12.49
N GLY A 81 -2.35 -3.00 11.46
CA GLY A 81 -1.79 -3.73 10.33
C GLY A 81 -2.29 -3.26 8.97
N TYR A 82 -3.15 -2.26 8.87
CA TYR A 82 -3.70 -1.81 7.60
C TYR A 82 -2.63 -1.30 6.62
N TYR A 83 -1.53 -0.75 7.12
CA TYR A 83 -0.39 -0.31 6.31
C TYR A 83 0.20 -1.44 5.44
N SER A 84 -0.03 -2.71 5.77
CA SER A 84 0.46 -3.87 5.03
C SER A 84 0.00 -3.88 3.56
N TYR A 85 -1.15 -3.30 3.25
CA TYR A 85 -1.60 -3.15 1.86
C TYR A 85 -0.63 -2.29 1.03
N LYS A 86 -0.18 -1.16 1.60
CA LYS A 86 0.81 -0.31 0.91
C LYS A 86 2.19 -0.92 0.89
N TRP A 87 2.57 -1.61 1.94
CA TRP A 87 3.81 -2.35 1.99
C TRP A 87 3.87 -3.44 0.91
N ALA A 88 2.79 -4.21 0.75
CA ALA A 88 2.68 -5.23 -0.29
C ALA A 88 2.77 -4.63 -1.71
N GLU A 89 2.22 -3.44 -1.94
CA GLU A 89 2.36 -2.75 -3.24
C GLU A 89 3.81 -2.31 -3.52
N VAL A 90 4.56 -1.90 -2.49
CA VAL A 90 6.00 -1.60 -2.62
C VAL A 90 6.76 -2.86 -3.01
N LEU A 91 6.54 -3.96 -2.29
CA LEU A 91 7.17 -5.25 -2.57
C LEU A 91 6.86 -5.74 -3.98
N GLU A 92 5.59 -5.69 -4.39
CA GLU A 92 5.14 -6.10 -5.73
C GLU A 92 5.81 -5.28 -6.82
N ALA A 93 5.78 -3.96 -6.71
CA ALA A 93 6.29 -3.08 -7.74
C ALA A 93 7.82 -3.23 -7.90
N ASP A 94 8.55 -3.34 -6.79
CA ASP A 94 10.00 -3.51 -6.81
C ASP A 94 10.39 -4.92 -7.30
N ALA A 95 9.70 -5.96 -6.85
CA ALA A 95 9.92 -7.33 -7.35
C ALA A 95 9.64 -7.42 -8.87
N PHE A 96 8.54 -6.82 -9.34
CA PHE A 96 8.17 -6.83 -10.75
C PHE A 96 9.12 -5.98 -11.61
N SER A 97 9.82 -5.00 -11.04
CA SER A 97 10.82 -4.22 -11.79
C SER A 97 11.93 -5.10 -12.33
N LEU A 98 12.34 -6.15 -11.62
CA LEU A 98 13.33 -7.10 -12.10
C LEU A 98 12.87 -7.86 -13.37
N PHE A 99 11.59 -8.24 -13.41
CA PHE A 99 11.01 -8.83 -14.62
C PHE A 99 10.98 -7.85 -15.79
N LYS A 100 10.71 -6.57 -15.54
CA LYS A 100 10.77 -5.54 -16.60
C LYS A 100 12.18 -5.34 -17.13
N GLU A 101 13.19 -5.37 -16.26
CA GLU A 101 14.60 -5.20 -16.61
C GLU A 101 15.15 -6.38 -17.42
N LYS A 102 14.79 -7.61 -17.02
CA LYS A 102 15.34 -8.85 -17.59
C LYS A 102 14.45 -9.49 -18.67
N GLY A 103 13.22 -9.00 -18.81
CA GLY A 103 12.20 -9.56 -19.69
C GLY A 103 11.07 -10.23 -18.91
N ILE A 104 9.82 -9.84 -19.21
CA ILE A 104 8.61 -10.30 -18.46
C ILE A 104 8.47 -11.83 -18.49
N PHE A 105 8.93 -12.48 -19.54
CA PHE A 105 8.88 -13.93 -19.72
C PHE A 105 10.26 -14.60 -19.49
N ASN A 106 11.19 -13.93 -18.81
CA ASN A 106 12.50 -14.52 -18.49
C ASN A 106 12.33 -15.66 -17.48
N THR A 107 12.68 -16.87 -17.91
CA THR A 107 12.50 -18.08 -17.10
C THR A 107 13.44 -18.16 -15.91
N GLU A 108 14.64 -17.59 -15.98
CA GLU A 108 15.58 -17.56 -14.86
C GLU A 108 15.07 -16.69 -13.72
N VAL A 109 14.50 -15.50 -14.05
CA VAL A 109 13.90 -14.62 -13.06
C VAL A 109 12.64 -15.27 -12.47
N ALA A 110 11.81 -15.89 -13.30
CA ALA A 110 10.61 -16.59 -12.86
C ALA A 110 10.96 -17.76 -11.91
N ASP A 111 11.96 -18.56 -12.23
CA ASP A 111 12.46 -19.65 -11.38
C ASP A 111 13.05 -19.13 -10.07
N SER A 112 13.80 -18.02 -10.12
CA SER A 112 14.34 -17.38 -8.93
C SER A 112 13.23 -16.88 -8.01
N PHE A 113 12.21 -16.22 -8.57
CA PHE A 113 11.04 -15.77 -7.82
C PHE A 113 10.30 -16.95 -7.17
N ARG A 114 10.04 -17.99 -7.94
CA ARG A 114 9.41 -19.21 -7.42
C ARG A 114 10.18 -19.82 -6.26
N LYS A 115 11.49 -20.03 -6.42
CA LYS A 115 12.34 -20.71 -5.43
C LYS A 115 12.59 -19.86 -4.18
N ASN A 116 12.82 -18.57 -4.33
CA ASN A 116 13.20 -17.70 -3.20
C ASN A 116 11.99 -17.10 -2.48
N ILE A 117 10.85 -16.91 -3.16
CA ILE A 117 9.65 -16.29 -2.58
C ILE A 117 8.54 -17.31 -2.38
N LEU A 118 8.03 -17.89 -3.48
CA LEU A 118 6.78 -18.67 -3.42
C LEU A 118 6.95 -20.00 -2.68
N GLU A 119 8.05 -20.72 -2.90
CA GLU A 119 8.30 -22.00 -2.24
C GLU A 119 8.69 -21.85 -0.76
N LYS A 120 9.22 -20.68 -0.38
CA LYS A 120 9.63 -20.41 1.00
C LYS A 120 8.45 -20.00 1.87
N GLY A 121 7.55 -19.18 1.34
CA GLY A 121 6.41 -18.68 2.11
C GLY A 121 6.86 -18.05 3.43
N GLY A 122 6.28 -18.48 4.53
CA GLY A 122 6.64 -18.06 5.89
C GLY A 122 7.63 -18.99 6.60
N ALA A 123 8.38 -19.86 5.87
CA ALA A 123 9.32 -20.80 6.48
C ALA A 123 10.69 -20.17 6.82
N GLU A 124 11.01 -19.03 6.23
CA GLU A 124 12.22 -18.25 6.47
C GLU A 124 11.82 -16.77 6.69
N ASP A 125 12.72 -15.97 7.25
CA ASP A 125 12.53 -14.53 7.42
C ASP A 125 12.27 -13.86 6.06
N GLU A 126 11.18 -13.10 5.96
CA GLU A 126 10.70 -12.51 4.71
C GLU A 126 11.71 -11.52 4.13
N ALA A 127 12.45 -10.78 4.96
CA ALA A 127 13.49 -9.88 4.48
C ALA A 127 14.68 -10.64 3.88
N VAL A 128 14.99 -11.82 4.39
CA VAL A 128 16.04 -12.68 3.85
C VAL A 128 15.64 -13.25 2.50
N ILE A 129 14.44 -13.86 2.40
CA ILE A 129 13.96 -14.43 1.14
C ILE A 129 13.80 -13.36 0.06
N TYR A 130 13.36 -12.16 0.43
CA TYR A 130 13.24 -11.04 -0.49
C TYR A 130 14.61 -10.61 -1.03
N ARG A 131 15.62 -10.44 -0.15
CA ARG A 131 17.01 -10.12 -0.57
C ARG A 131 17.63 -11.22 -1.42
N ASN A 132 17.31 -12.49 -1.16
CA ASN A 132 17.78 -13.61 -1.99
C ASN A 132 17.25 -13.54 -3.43
N PHE A 133 16.03 -13.04 -3.61
CA PHE A 133 15.45 -12.82 -4.92
C PHE A 133 15.90 -11.50 -5.56
N ARG A 134 15.79 -10.39 -4.82
CA ARG A 134 15.93 -9.03 -5.39
C ARG A 134 17.35 -8.49 -5.33
N GLY A 135 18.17 -8.99 -4.40
CA GLY A 135 19.55 -8.55 -4.16
C GLY A 135 19.69 -7.34 -3.24
N HIS A 136 18.60 -6.76 -2.80
CA HIS A 136 18.54 -5.60 -1.90
C HIS A 136 17.21 -5.56 -1.13
N ASP A 137 17.10 -4.66 -0.17
CA ASP A 137 15.84 -4.38 0.53
C ASP A 137 14.83 -3.72 -0.39
N PRO A 138 13.52 -3.88 -0.13
CA PRO A 138 12.46 -3.27 -0.92
C PRO A 138 12.63 -1.76 -1.06
N GLN A 139 12.38 -1.23 -2.25
CA GLN A 139 12.51 0.19 -2.56
C GLN A 139 11.18 0.76 -3.08
N PRO A 140 10.71 1.92 -2.58
CA PRO A 140 9.43 2.50 -2.97
C PRO A 140 9.44 3.13 -4.38
N GLU A 141 10.61 3.37 -4.96
CA GLU A 141 10.78 4.08 -6.23
C GLU A 141 10.05 3.40 -7.39
N ALA A 142 10.06 2.07 -7.44
CA ALA A 142 9.34 1.30 -8.46
C ALA A 142 7.83 1.53 -8.41
N LEU A 143 7.26 1.61 -7.20
CA LEU A 143 5.86 1.94 -7.00
C LEU A 143 5.56 3.39 -7.39
N MET A 144 6.40 4.34 -6.97
CA MET A 144 6.26 5.75 -7.31
C MET A 144 6.24 5.96 -8.83
N LYS A 145 7.16 5.30 -9.55
CA LYS A 145 7.21 5.30 -11.02
C LYS A 145 5.98 4.63 -11.65
N LYS A 146 5.54 3.49 -11.12
CA LYS A 146 4.33 2.77 -11.58
C LYS A 146 3.08 3.65 -11.51
N LEU A 147 3.01 4.51 -10.51
CA LEU A 147 1.90 5.44 -10.25
C LEU A 147 2.05 6.78 -10.97
N GLY A 148 3.16 7.03 -11.66
CA GLY A 148 3.43 8.30 -12.34
C GLY A 148 3.68 9.46 -11.38
N LEU A 149 4.08 9.19 -10.14
CA LEU A 149 4.41 10.21 -9.12
C LEU A 149 5.86 10.68 -9.20
N THR A 150 6.71 9.93 -9.89
CA THR A 150 8.09 10.29 -10.24
C THR A 150 8.35 9.99 -11.72
N LYS A 151 9.36 10.68 -12.29
CA LYS A 151 9.78 10.48 -13.67
C LYS A 151 10.62 9.21 -13.83
#